data_197a0697809c8aa1ba4327248a1f726c
#
_entry.id   197a0697809c8aa1ba4327248a1f726c
#
_cell.length_a   1.000
_cell.length_b   1.000
_cell.length_c   1.000
_cell.angle_alpha   90.00
_cell.angle_beta   90.00
_cell.angle_gamma   90.00
#
_symmetry.space_group_name_H-M   'P 1'
#
loop_
_entity.id
_entity.type
_entity.pdbx_description
1 polymer ?
#
loop_
_entity_poly.entity_id
_entity_poly.type
_entity_poly.pdbx_seq_one_letter_code
_entity_poly.pdbx_strand_id
1 'polypeptide(L)'
;MTLGLVSLLAACGGGGGDGSSGPPPLGGGGGGGGLPSPASAPALKTVLAGRYGVVNFPIGAAIEAGSTVGNDAQILLKHFNSITAENAMKPDTIWPNAAGSSTQPAAAPNFTAADVLLNFATNNNLQLRGHTLLWHQTTPTWMVAGSRTAVQQHLRTYITAVMQHFPDVYAWDVVNEVASDTPNAANPYRTDSPWYQAYSQAGGDGRDYVVDAFMIAGQVRTQMAKPQIRLMLNDYNTELPGKRANVIAILRDVINAGAPIDGVGHQFHLQLGADVTQVTAAFAAVEAVSGTLVNHVTELDVSIYQDPGTCFSARTIPPCLADLGANPPQSVLSAQALLYRALFTAFTRPTVTSVSLWGIADDHTWLNSFPVARTNRPLLFDVAGNPKWAFWAVVDSSLAVP
;
A
#
# COMPACT_ATOMS: atom_id res chain seq x y z
N MET A 1 -2.59 -29.49 -8.08
CA MET A 1 -1.35 -29.57 -7.27
C MET A 1 -1.45 -28.46 -6.25
N THR A 2 -1.73 -28.82 -5.03
CA THR A 2 -2.01 -27.96 -3.88
C THR A 2 -0.68 -27.47 -3.30
N LEU A 3 -0.39 -26.18 -3.39
CA LEU A 3 0.71 -25.56 -2.63
C LEU A 3 0.12 -25.01 -1.32
N GLY A 4 0.51 -25.65 -0.23
CA GLY A 4 0.16 -25.23 1.11
C GLY A 4 0.92 -23.97 1.52
N LEU A 5 0.20 -23.00 2.08
CA LEU A 5 0.76 -21.87 2.81
C LEU A 5 1.34 -22.38 4.14
N VAL A 6 2.62 -22.15 4.35
CA VAL A 6 3.26 -22.31 5.66
C VAL A 6 3.25 -20.96 6.36
N SER A 7 2.45 -20.86 7.41
CA SER A 7 2.49 -19.74 8.36
C SER A 7 3.67 -19.95 9.30
N LEU A 8 4.68 -19.10 9.26
CA LEU A 8 5.77 -19.09 10.24
C LEU A 8 5.42 -18.07 11.35
N LEU A 9 5.13 -18.62 12.52
CA LEU A 9 5.17 -17.90 13.80
C LEU A 9 6.65 -17.85 14.23
N ALA A 10 7.23 -16.68 14.36
CA ALA A 10 8.54 -16.48 14.98
C ALA A 10 8.36 -16.07 16.45
N ALA A 11 8.91 -16.90 17.33
CA ALA A 11 8.96 -16.67 18.77
C ALA A 11 10.16 -15.79 19.13
N CYS A 12 9.96 -14.91 20.11
CA CYS A 12 11.00 -14.09 20.75
C CYS A 12 11.95 -14.95 21.59
N GLY A 13 13.26 -14.67 21.50
CA GLY A 13 14.28 -15.10 22.46
C GLY A 13 15.29 -13.97 22.67
N GLY A 14 15.31 -13.41 23.87
CA GLY A 14 16.26 -12.39 24.27
C GLY A 14 17.60 -12.98 24.72
N GLY A 15 18.66 -12.18 24.65
CA GLY A 15 19.98 -12.48 25.21
C GLY A 15 20.89 -11.27 25.08
N GLY A 16 21.28 -10.73 26.24
CA GLY A 16 22.08 -9.53 26.34
C GLY A 16 23.60 -9.77 26.31
N GLY A 17 24.32 -8.65 26.26
CA GLY A 17 25.69 -8.52 26.82
C GLY A 17 26.79 -8.30 25.80
N ASP A 18 27.33 -7.19 25.83
CA ASP A 18 28.68 -6.75 26.17
C ASP A 18 29.32 -5.80 25.15
N GLY A 19 29.79 -4.69 25.68
CA GLY A 19 30.46 -3.62 24.99
C GLY A 19 31.88 -3.95 24.57
N SER A 20 32.28 -3.43 23.43
CA SER A 20 33.66 -3.12 23.12
C SER A 20 33.76 -1.83 22.32
N SER A 21 34.37 -0.83 22.96
CA SER A 21 34.78 0.43 22.36
C SER A 21 35.87 0.21 21.31
N GLY A 22 35.54 0.43 20.05
CA GLY A 22 36.52 0.58 18.95
C GLY A 22 36.85 2.04 18.70
N PRO A 23 38.07 2.38 18.20
CA PRO A 23 38.52 3.77 18.03
C PRO A 23 37.81 4.43 16.84
N PRO A 24 37.76 5.80 16.82
CA PRO A 24 37.10 6.54 15.75
C PRO A 24 37.87 6.43 14.44
N PRO A 25 37.20 6.35 13.27
CA PRO A 25 37.86 6.36 11.98
C PRO A 25 38.43 7.75 11.66
N LEU A 26 39.67 7.73 11.21
CA LEU A 26 40.42 8.89 10.76
C LEU A 26 39.77 9.52 9.52
N GLY A 27 39.67 10.85 9.55
CA GLY A 27 39.14 11.64 8.46
C GLY A 27 39.97 11.51 7.20
N GLY A 28 39.29 11.21 6.10
CA GLY A 28 39.74 11.37 4.71
C GLY A 28 38.90 12.41 4.02
N GLY A 29 39.48 13.59 3.78
CA GLY A 29 38.84 14.66 3.06
C GLY A 29 38.67 14.32 1.57
N GLY A 30 37.44 14.33 1.12
CA GLY A 30 37.02 14.36 -0.26
C GLY A 30 35.65 14.98 -0.30
N GLY A 31 35.45 16.08 -1.03
CA GLY A 31 34.28 16.94 -1.01
C GLY A 31 33.01 16.28 -1.53
N GLY A 32 32.41 15.43 -0.73
CA GLY A 32 31.03 14.98 -0.84
C GLY A 32 30.32 15.46 0.42
N GLY A 33 29.31 16.33 0.27
CA GLY A 33 28.50 16.78 1.39
C GLY A 33 27.87 15.59 2.11
N GLY A 34 28.18 15.42 3.41
CA GLY A 34 27.52 14.39 4.22
C GLY A 34 26.02 14.69 4.36
N LEU A 35 25.25 13.67 4.76
CA LEU A 35 23.84 13.87 5.10
C LEU A 35 23.69 14.97 6.17
N PRO A 36 22.65 15.83 6.06
CA PRO A 36 22.28 16.73 7.14
C PRO A 36 21.97 15.96 8.42
N SER A 37 22.17 16.62 9.57
CA SER A 37 21.90 15.98 10.86
C SER A 37 20.44 15.51 10.94
N PRO A 38 20.15 14.26 11.40
CA PRO A 38 18.79 13.79 11.61
C PRO A 38 17.94 14.73 12.48
N ALA A 39 18.56 15.40 13.46
CA ALA A 39 17.87 16.38 14.32
C ALA A 39 17.35 17.60 13.54
N SER A 40 17.97 17.96 12.43
CA SER A 40 17.55 19.09 11.57
C SER A 40 16.45 18.71 10.55
N ALA A 41 16.02 17.43 10.49
CA ALA A 41 15.02 16.98 9.55
C ALA A 41 13.68 17.72 9.78
N PRO A 42 13.15 18.43 8.77
CA PRO A 42 11.84 19.05 8.88
C PRO A 42 10.74 17.99 8.89
N ALA A 43 9.56 18.33 9.40
CA ALA A 43 8.40 17.44 9.31
C ALA A 43 7.97 17.25 7.84
N LEU A 44 8.04 16.02 7.36
CA LEU A 44 7.70 15.67 5.96
C LEU A 44 6.30 16.19 5.58
N LYS A 45 5.31 15.93 6.42
CA LYS A 45 3.91 16.37 6.23
C LYS A 45 3.79 17.88 6.04
N THR A 46 4.59 18.67 6.78
CA THR A 46 4.56 20.13 6.68
C THR A 46 5.18 20.63 5.38
N VAL A 47 6.33 20.07 5.00
CA VAL A 47 7.02 20.44 3.75
C VAL A 47 6.12 20.11 2.55
N LEU A 48 5.51 18.92 2.53
CA LEU A 48 4.71 18.48 1.40
C LEU A 48 3.35 19.20 1.34
N ALA A 49 2.71 19.49 2.49
CA ALA A 49 1.50 20.33 2.51
C ALA A 49 1.78 21.71 1.91
N GLY A 50 2.92 22.33 2.25
CA GLY A 50 3.35 23.60 1.65
C GLY A 50 3.62 23.47 0.15
N ARG A 51 4.28 22.40 -0.29
CA ARG A 51 4.60 22.15 -1.71
C ARG A 51 3.34 21.92 -2.55
N TYR A 52 2.38 21.16 -2.02
CA TYR A 52 1.14 20.83 -2.74
C TYR A 52 0.06 21.90 -2.58
N GLY A 53 0.28 22.89 -1.71
CA GLY A 53 -0.69 23.96 -1.46
C GLY A 53 -1.98 23.50 -0.79
N VAL A 54 -1.97 22.34 -0.14
CA VAL A 54 -3.13 21.73 0.50
C VAL A 54 -2.86 21.53 1.99
N VAL A 55 -3.60 22.25 2.81
CA VAL A 55 -3.54 22.09 4.27
C VAL A 55 -4.00 20.67 4.64
N ASN A 56 -3.22 20.00 5.52
CA ASN A 56 -3.50 18.62 5.95
C ASN A 56 -3.53 17.59 4.79
N PHE A 57 -2.78 17.84 3.71
CA PHE A 57 -2.62 16.84 2.66
C PHE A 57 -2.18 15.50 3.29
N PRO A 58 -2.90 14.39 3.04
CA PRO A 58 -2.59 13.11 3.65
C PRO A 58 -1.22 12.58 3.17
N ILE A 59 -0.25 12.61 4.08
CA ILE A 59 1.04 11.93 3.93
C ILE A 59 1.05 10.79 4.92
N GLY A 60 1.03 9.56 4.42
CA GLY A 60 0.80 8.37 5.21
C GLY A 60 1.94 7.36 5.22
N ALA A 61 1.83 6.41 6.13
CA ALA A 61 2.62 5.19 6.16
C ALA A 61 1.75 3.98 6.52
N ALA A 62 2.05 2.83 5.92
CA ALA A 62 1.49 1.55 6.36
C ALA A 62 2.16 1.15 7.69
N ILE A 63 1.35 0.65 8.63
CA ILE A 63 1.80 0.32 9.98
C ILE A 63 1.14 -0.93 10.54
N GLU A 64 1.80 -1.53 11.51
CA GLU A 64 1.28 -2.56 12.40
C GLU A 64 1.12 -2.02 13.83
N ALA A 65 0.49 -2.80 14.72
CA ALA A 65 0.30 -2.40 16.11
C ALA A 65 1.63 -2.07 16.84
N GLY A 66 2.72 -2.77 16.50
CA GLY A 66 4.05 -2.50 17.03
C GLY A 66 4.58 -1.09 16.75
N SER A 67 4.17 -0.51 15.61
CA SER A 67 4.61 0.83 15.20
C SER A 67 3.94 1.98 15.97
N THR A 68 2.97 1.68 16.85
CA THR A 68 2.27 2.68 17.67
C THR A 68 3.04 3.10 18.91
N VAL A 69 4.21 2.54 19.12
CA VAL A 69 5.09 2.79 20.29
C VAL A 69 6.55 2.99 19.83
N GLY A 70 7.38 3.45 20.77
CA GLY A 70 8.84 3.54 20.54
C GLY A 70 9.24 4.53 19.45
N ASN A 71 10.31 4.18 18.70
CA ASN A 71 10.90 5.03 17.68
C ASN A 71 9.95 5.26 16.49
N ASP A 72 9.25 4.21 16.04
CA ASP A 72 8.29 4.29 14.94
C ASP A 72 7.20 5.31 15.21
N ALA A 73 6.61 5.28 16.41
CA ALA A 73 5.60 6.26 16.80
C ALA A 73 6.15 7.70 16.77
N GLN A 74 7.42 7.91 17.15
CA GLN A 74 8.03 9.24 17.08
C GLN A 74 8.21 9.71 15.63
N ILE A 75 8.65 8.82 14.73
CA ILE A 75 8.78 9.11 13.29
C ILE A 75 7.40 9.40 12.70
N LEU A 76 6.40 8.55 12.98
CA LEU A 76 5.02 8.73 12.53
C LEU A 76 4.49 10.11 12.94
N LEU A 77 4.53 10.44 14.22
CA LEU A 77 3.95 11.67 14.73
C LEU A 77 4.68 12.92 14.22
N LYS A 78 5.97 12.82 13.92
CA LYS A 78 6.75 13.93 13.35
C LYS A 78 6.47 14.10 11.85
N HIS A 79 6.47 13.03 11.08
CA HIS A 79 6.60 13.09 9.62
C HIS A 79 5.28 12.82 8.87
N PHE A 80 4.32 12.12 9.48
CA PHE A 80 3.10 11.68 8.84
C PHE A 80 1.85 12.26 9.54
N ASN A 81 0.75 12.36 8.80
CA ASN A 81 -0.57 12.75 9.31
C ASN A 81 -1.67 11.77 8.88
N SER A 82 -1.27 10.65 8.27
CA SER A 82 -2.15 9.57 7.86
C SER A 82 -1.48 8.22 8.14
N ILE A 83 -2.28 7.19 8.38
CA ILE A 83 -1.84 5.80 8.51
C ILE A 83 -2.73 4.88 7.69
N THR A 84 -2.15 3.74 7.28
CA THR A 84 -2.86 2.60 6.68
C THR A 84 -2.55 1.37 7.51
N ALA A 85 -3.54 0.54 7.83
CA ALA A 85 -3.29 -0.75 8.47
C ALA A 85 -2.67 -1.71 7.45
N GLU A 86 -1.42 -2.16 7.66
CA GLU A 86 -0.76 -3.08 6.74
C GLU A 86 -1.52 -4.40 6.63
N ASN A 87 -1.96 -4.99 7.76
CA ASN A 87 -2.68 -6.27 7.80
C ASN A 87 -3.96 -6.24 8.64
N ALA A 88 -4.03 -5.40 9.68
CA ALA A 88 -5.08 -5.46 10.70
C ALA A 88 -6.50 -5.24 10.18
N MET A 89 -6.69 -4.60 9.02
CA MET A 89 -7.99 -4.32 8.40
C MET A 89 -8.29 -5.25 7.20
N LYS A 90 -7.47 -6.27 6.94
CA LYS A 90 -7.70 -7.23 5.85
C LYS A 90 -8.85 -8.21 6.19
N PRO A 91 -9.58 -8.73 5.19
CA PRO A 91 -10.77 -9.57 5.41
C PRO A 91 -10.54 -10.78 6.30
N ASP A 92 -9.45 -11.52 6.11
CA ASP A 92 -9.12 -12.70 6.90
C ASP A 92 -8.72 -12.40 8.34
N THR A 93 -8.22 -11.20 8.62
CA THR A 93 -7.94 -10.72 9.97
C THR A 93 -9.23 -10.29 10.68
N ILE A 94 -10.09 -9.54 9.96
CA ILE A 94 -11.35 -9.01 10.54
C ILE A 94 -12.38 -10.12 10.76
N TRP A 95 -12.63 -10.96 9.76
CA TRP A 95 -13.68 -11.97 9.87
C TRP A 95 -13.27 -13.31 9.27
N PRO A 96 -12.38 -14.04 9.95
CA PRO A 96 -11.87 -15.33 9.48
C PRO A 96 -12.98 -16.40 9.42
N ASN A 97 -12.66 -17.54 8.83
CA ASN A 97 -13.49 -18.71 8.96
C ASN A 97 -13.62 -19.12 10.43
N ALA A 98 -14.76 -19.71 10.79
CA ALA A 98 -14.91 -20.38 12.09
C ALA A 98 -13.88 -21.52 12.21
N ALA A 99 -13.39 -21.76 13.42
CA ALA A 99 -12.42 -22.82 13.67
C ALA A 99 -12.98 -24.18 13.19
N GLY A 100 -12.20 -24.87 12.35
CA GLY A 100 -12.58 -26.17 11.78
C GLY A 100 -13.62 -26.11 10.65
N SER A 101 -13.99 -24.94 10.17
CA SER A 101 -14.92 -24.78 9.04
C SER A 101 -14.28 -24.04 7.87
N SER A 102 -14.58 -24.45 6.64
CA SER A 102 -14.22 -23.74 5.41
C SER A 102 -15.38 -22.95 4.80
N THR A 103 -16.59 -23.04 5.38
CA THR A 103 -17.80 -22.45 4.80
C THR A 103 -18.60 -21.59 5.77
N GLN A 104 -18.18 -21.51 7.03
CA GLN A 104 -18.84 -20.71 8.05
C GLN A 104 -17.90 -19.62 8.56
N PRO A 105 -18.41 -18.38 8.79
CA PRO A 105 -17.65 -17.33 9.43
C PRO A 105 -17.41 -17.65 10.91
N ALA A 106 -16.41 -17.03 11.52
CA ALA A 106 -16.37 -16.86 12.97
C ALA A 106 -17.67 -16.18 13.46
N ALA A 107 -18.05 -16.41 14.72
CA ALA A 107 -19.35 -15.98 15.25
C ALA A 107 -19.61 -14.47 15.10
N ALA A 108 -18.55 -13.66 15.08
CA ALA A 108 -18.58 -12.21 14.86
C ALA A 108 -17.26 -11.74 14.25
N PRO A 109 -17.24 -10.56 13.59
CA PRO A 109 -15.99 -9.92 13.20
C PRO A 109 -15.17 -9.55 14.44
N ASN A 110 -13.84 -9.61 14.29
CA ASN A 110 -12.89 -9.24 15.33
C ASN A 110 -12.11 -7.98 14.88
N PHE A 111 -12.43 -6.85 15.46
CA PHE A 111 -11.80 -5.58 15.17
C PHE A 111 -10.61 -5.24 16.09
N THR A 112 -10.28 -6.09 17.07
CA THR A 112 -9.32 -5.80 18.15
C THR A 112 -7.97 -5.29 17.62
N ALA A 113 -7.41 -5.94 16.61
CA ALA A 113 -6.12 -5.52 16.04
C ALA A 113 -6.23 -4.17 15.30
N ALA A 114 -7.30 -3.96 14.56
CA ALA A 114 -7.54 -2.71 13.84
C ALA A 114 -7.90 -1.55 14.77
N ASP A 115 -8.60 -1.82 15.89
CA ASP A 115 -8.95 -0.82 16.91
C ASP A 115 -7.71 -0.25 17.61
N VAL A 116 -6.62 -1.00 17.72
CA VAL A 116 -5.33 -0.45 18.21
C VAL A 116 -4.88 0.70 17.32
N LEU A 117 -4.94 0.52 16.00
CA LEU A 117 -4.53 1.53 15.02
C LEU A 117 -5.53 2.69 14.94
N LEU A 118 -6.83 2.40 15.00
CA LEU A 118 -7.89 3.41 15.06
C LEU A 118 -7.72 4.32 16.29
N ASN A 119 -7.49 3.72 17.46
CA ASN A 119 -7.28 4.46 18.71
C ASN A 119 -6.01 5.30 18.64
N PHE A 120 -4.93 4.75 18.09
CA PHE A 120 -3.69 5.51 17.88
C PHE A 120 -3.92 6.70 16.95
N ALA A 121 -4.59 6.51 15.83
CA ALA A 121 -4.94 7.57 14.88
C ALA A 121 -5.78 8.66 15.55
N THR A 122 -6.84 8.26 16.24
CA THR A 122 -7.78 9.19 16.90
C THR A 122 -7.07 10.02 17.99
N ASN A 123 -6.29 9.37 18.84
CA ASN A 123 -5.61 10.02 19.94
C ASN A 123 -4.51 11.00 19.48
N ASN A 124 -4.00 10.83 18.26
CA ASN A 124 -2.92 11.65 17.71
C ASN A 124 -3.37 12.52 16.50
N ASN A 125 -4.66 12.62 16.25
CA ASN A 125 -5.23 13.38 15.11
C ASN A 125 -4.64 12.97 13.75
N LEU A 126 -4.39 11.69 13.56
CA LEU A 126 -3.98 11.11 12.27
C LEU A 126 -5.23 10.67 11.50
N GLN A 127 -5.17 10.80 10.18
CA GLN A 127 -6.19 10.25 9.30
C GLN A 127 -5.96 8.74 9.13
N LEU A 128 -7.03 7.95 9.05
CA LEU A 128 -6.96 6.51 8.79
C LEU A 128 -7.45 6.20 7.38
N ARG A 129 -6.65 5.45 6.61
CA ARG A 129 -7.04 4.85 5.33
C ARG A 129 -7.47 3.41 5.56
N GLY A 130 -8.63 3.05 5.07
CA GLY A 130 -9.16 1.68 5.14
C GLY A 130 -8.58 0.80 4.04
N HIS A 131 -7.82 -0.19 4.40
CA HIS A 131 -7.22 -1.16 3.49
C HIS A 131 -7.41 -2.57 4.04
N THR A 132 -8.18 -3.41 3.40
CA THR A 132 -9.03 -3.26 2.23
C THR A 132 -10.36 -4.00 2.46
N LEU A 133 -11.45 -3.61 1.78
CA LEU A 133 -12.70 -4.35 1.92
C LEU A 133 -12.65 -5.69 1.19
N LEU A 134 -12.16 -5.74 -0.05
CA LEU A 134 -12.02 -6.97 -0.82
C LEU A 134 -10.62 -7.12 -1.42
N TRP A 135 -10.03 -8.28 -1.19
CA TRP A 135 -8.78 -8.68 -1.84
C TRP A 135 -8.75 -10.20 -2.03
N HIS A 136 -8.40 -10.64 -3.23
CA HIS A 136 -8.41 -12.06 -3.59
C HIS A 136 -7.47 -12.92 -2.74
N GLN A 137 -6.36 -12.36 -2.21
CA GLN A 137 -5.37 -13.10 -1.40
C GLN A 137 -5.82 -13.33 0.04
N THR A 138 -6.66 -12.45 0.60
CA THR A 138 -7.09 -12.51 2.00
C THR A 138 -8.60 -12.74 2.14
N THR A 139 -9.24 -13.33 1.12
CA THR A 139 -10.66 -13.68 1.14
C THR A 139 -10.90 -14.94 1.97
N PRO A 140 -11.55 -14.88 3.14
CA PRO A 140 -11.98 -16.08 3.85
C PRO A 140 -12.95 -16.90 3.00
N THR A 141 -12.83 -18.21 3.03
CA THR A 141 -13.60 -19.07 2.13
C THR A 141 -15.10 -19.03 2.38
N TRP A 142 -15.56 -18.71 3.60
CA TRP A 142 -16.99 -18.52 3.88
C TRP A 142 -17.60 -17.40 3.05
N MET A 143 -16.85 -16.34 2.73
CA MET A 143 -17.36 -15.20 1.97
C MET A 143 -17.79 -15.58 0.54
N VAL A 144 -17.14 -16.58 -0.03
CA VAL A 144 -17.36 -17.05 -1.41
C VAL A 144 -18.03 -18.44 -1.45
N ALA A 145 -18.51 -18.92 -0.30
CA ALA A 145 -19.18 -20.21 -0.20
C ALA A 145 -20.67 -20.11 -0.54
N GLY A 146 -21.23 -21.19 -1.12
CA GLY A 146 -22.64 -21.31 -1.42
C GLY A 146 -23.04 -20.80 -2.81
N SER A 147 -24.33 -20.49 -2.98
CA SER A 147 -24.84 -19.95 -4.25
C SER A 147 -24.40 -18.49 -4.47
N ARG A 148 -24.46 -18.02 -5.71
CA ARG A 148 -24.20 -16.60 -6.04
C ARG A 148 -24.98 -15.64 -5.14
N THR A 149 -26.26 -15.91 -4.88
CA THR A 149 -27.08 -15.08 -3.96
C THR A 149 -26.53 -15.08 -2.54
N ALA A 150 -26.06 -16.24 -2.04
CA ALA A 150 -25.42 -16.30 -0.72
C ALA A 150 -24.13 -15.47 -0.69
N VAL A 151 -23.30 -15.57 -1.72
CA VAL A 151 -22.05 -14.79 -1.85
C VAL A 151 -22.33 -13.28 -1.89
N GLN A 152 -23.36 -12.85 -2.62
CA GLN A 152 -23.80 -11.45 -2.63
C GLN A 152 -24.25 -10.97 -1.25
N GLN A 153 -24.94 -11.82 -0.49
CA GLN A 153 -25.33 -11.49 0.89
C GLN A 153 -24.13 -11.45 1.84
N HIS A 154 -23.15 -12.35 1.69
CA HIS A 154 -21.91 -12.32 2.47
C HIS A 154 -21.13 -11.03 2.22
N LEU A 155 -20.98 -10.65 0.95
CA LEU A 155 -20.35 -9.40 0.53
C LEU A 155 -21.00 -8.19 1.20
N ARG A 156 -22.33 -8.09 1.13
CA ARG A 156 -23.09 -6.99 1.75
C ARG A 156 -22.90 -6.97 3.26
N THR A 157 -23.01 -8.12 3.91
CA THR A 157 -22.87 -8.25 5.37
C THR A 157 -21.49 -7.78 5.82
N TYR A 158 -20.44 -8.24 5.12
CA TYR A 158 -19.06 -7.88 5.46
C TYR A 158 -18.78 -6.40 5.27
N ILE A 159 -19.03 -5.84 4.07
CA ILE A 159 -18.78 -4.41 3.79
C ILE A 159 -19.54 -3.53 4.77
N THR A 160 -20.81 -3.88 5.06
CA THR A 160 -21.62 -3.09 5.99
C THR A 160 -21.01 -3.10 7.40
N ALA A 161 -20.65 -4.28 7.92
CA ALA A 161 -20.08 -4.40 9.26
C ALA A 161 -18.77 -3.61 9.39
N VAL A 162 -17.86 -3.75 8.41
CA VAL A 162 -16.54 -3.10 8.45
C VAL A 162 -16.65 -1.59 8.31
N MET A 163 -17.39 -1.09 7.33
CA MET A 163 -17.51 0.36 7.13
C MET A 163 -18.24 1.05 8.28
N GLN A 164 -19.24 0.41 8.89
CA GLN A 164 -19.93 0.96 10.06
C GLN A 164 -19.05 0.98 11.30
N HIS A 165 -18.11 0.03 11.46
CA HIS A 165 -17.15 0.03 12.56
C HIS A 165 -16.09 1.13 12.40
N PHE A 166 -15.70 1.49 11.17
CA PHE A 166 -14.70 2.51 10.86
C PHE A 166 -15.30 3.72 10.12
N PRO A 167 -16.20 4.49 10.75
CA PRO A 167 -16.96 5.55 10.07
C PRO A 167 -16.14 6.79 9.72
N ASP A 168 -14.93 6.93 10.26
CA ASP A 168 -14.10 8.13 10.14
C ASP A 168 -12.83 7.92 9.29
N VAL A 169 -12.75 6.82 8.54
CA VAL A 169 -11.71 6.68 7.52
C VAL A 169 -11.93 7.69 6.39
N TYR A 170 -10.85 8.26 5.84
CA TYR A 170 -10.98 9.23 4.75
C TYR A 170 -11.12 8.57 3.37
N ALA A 171 -10.66 7.34 3.23
CA ALA A 171 -10.78 6.56 2.00
C ALA A 171 -10.80 5.05 2.30
N TRP A 172 -11.52 4.29 1.49
CA TRP A 172 -11.50 2.83 1.46
C TRP A 172 -10.96 2.31 0.14
N ASP A 173 -10.05 1.38 0.17
CA ASP A 173 -9.79 0.48 -0.94
C ASP A 173 -10.94 -0.54 -0.98
N VAL A 174 -11.95 -0.26 -1.82
CA VAL A 174 -13.14 -1.11 -1.91
C VAL A 174 -12.80 -2.45 -2.52
N VAL A 175 -12.02 -2.43 -3.60
CA VAL A 175 -11.47 -3.64 -4.22
C VAL A 175 -9.98 -3.44 -4.48
N ASN A 176 -9.19 -4.42 -4.06
CA ASN A 176 -7.74 -4.45 -4.22
C ASN A 176 -7.30 -5.50 -5.23
N GLU A 177 -6.42 -5.10 -6.17
CA GLU A 177 -5.72 -5.98 -7.13
C GLU A 177 -6.65 -6.81 -8.02
N VAL A 178 -7.66 -6.17 -8.54
CA VAL A 178 -8.69 -6.82 -9.38
C VAL A 178 -8.29 -7.00 -10.84
N ALA A 179 -7.34 -6.18 -11.33
CA ALA A 179 -6.95 -6.22 -12.72
C ALA A 179 -6.00 -7.39 -13.02
N SER A 180 -6.18 -8.04 -14.16
CA SER A 180 -5.26 -9.05 -14.67
C SER A 180 -3.86 -8.44 -14.89
N ASP A 181 -2.81 -9.20 -14.59
CA ASP A 181 -1.43 -8.78 -14.84
C ASP A 181 -1.06 -8.88 -16.33
N THR A 182 -1.77 -9.72 -17.07
CA THR A 182 -1.62 -9.83 -18.51
C THR A 182 -2.59 -8.87 -19.19
N PRO A 183 -2.11 -8.02 -20.13
CA PRO A 183 -2.98 -7.16 -20.91
C PRO A 183 -4.04 -7.99 -21.64
N ASN A 184 -5.32 -7.74 -21.39
CA ASN A 184 -6.41 -8.47 -22.00
C ASN A 184 -7.62 -7.55 -22.21
N ALA A 185 -7.77 -7.04 -23.42
CA ALA A 185 -8.88 -6.16 -23.76
C ALA A 185 -10.26 -6.84 -23.70
N ALA A 186 -10.32 -8.17 -23.86
CA ALA A 186 -11.58 -8.92 -23.80
C ALA A 186 -12.03 -9.18 -22.36
N ASN A 187 -11.09 -9.37 -21.44
CA ASN A 187 -11.39 -9.52 -20.02
C ASN A 187 -10.24 -8.95 -19.16
N PRO A 188 -10.35 -7.69 -18.72
CA PRO A 188 -9.31 -7.04 -17.91
C PRO A 188 -9.22 -7.55 -16.47
N TYR A 189 -10.16 -8.37 -16.02
CA TYR A 189 -10.26 -8.81 -14.63
C TYR A 189 -9.37 -10.03 -14.33
N ARG A 190 -8.98 -10.15 -13.08
CA ARG A 190 -8.32 -11.33 -12.51
C ARG A 190 -9.33 -12.46 -12.33
N THR A 191 -9.30 -13.43 -13.25
CA THR A 191 -10.31 -14.52 -13.30
C THR A 191 -10.06 -15.64 -12.31
N ASP A 192 -8.86 -15.75 -11.75
CA ASP A 192 -8.49 -16.69 -10.69
C ASP A 192 -8.88 -16.20 -9.29
N SER A 193 -9.40 -14.99 -9.16
CA SER A 193 -9.97 -14.47 -7.91
C SER A 193 -11.12 -15.36 -7.42
N PRO A 194 -11.15 -15.76 -6.12
CA PRO A 194 -12.27 -16.50 -5.55
C PRO A 194 -13.61 -15.79 -5.74
N TRP A 195 -13.63 -14.46 -5.69
CA TRP A 195 -14.82 -13.64 -5.94
C TRP A 195 -15.30 -13.75 -7.38
N TYR A 196 -14.38 -13.64 -8.35
CA TYR A 196 -14.71 -13.78 -9.75
C TYR A 196 -15.33 -15.15 -10.05
N GLN A 197 -14.70 -16.21 -9.51
CA GLN A 197 -15.17 -17.58 -9.68
C GLN A 197 -16.53 -17.81 -9.02
N ALA A 198 -16.76 -17.30 -7.82
CA ALA A 198 -18.04 -17.41 -7.11
C ALA A 198 -19.17 -16.69 -7.85
N TYR A 199 -18.89 -15.52 -8.45
CA TYR A 199 -19.87 -14.77 -9.23
C TYR A 199 -20.13 -15.36 -10.62
N SER A 200 -19.20 -16.12 -11.18
CA SER A 200 -19.37 -16.83 -12.47
C SER A 200 -20.26 -18.07 -12.37
N GLN A 201 -20.69 -18.49 -11.17
CA GLN A 201 -21.55 -19.67 -10.99
C GLN A 201 -22.92 -19.47 -11.65
N ALA A 202 -23.51 -20.57 -12.08
CA ALA A 202 -24.85 -20.62 -12.68
C ALA A 202 -25.04 -19.67 -13.90
N GLY A 203 -23.95 -19.42 -14.65
CA GLY A 203 -23.98 -18.55 -15.84
C GLY A 203 -23.95 -17.06 -15.54
N GLY A 204 -23.61 -16.66 -14.31
CA GLY A 204 -23.40 -15.26 -13.92
C GLY A 204 -22.12 -14.65 -14.53
N ASP A 205 -22.02 -13.34 -14.50
CA ASP A 205 -20.79 -12.63 -14.86
C ASP A 205 -19.89 -12.49 -13.64
N GLY A 206 -18.68 -13.04 -13.75
CA GLY A 206 -17.69 -12.97 -12.68
C GLY A 206 -17.25 -11.54 -12.34
N ARG A 207 -17.41 -10.58 -13.25
CA ARG A 207 -17.03 -9.17 -13.07
C ARG A 207 -17.96 -8.42 -12.12
N ASP A 208 -19.20 -8.87 -11.97
CA ASP A 208 -20.24 -8.16 -11.22
C ASP A 208 -19.91 -7.96 -9.73
N TYR A 209 -19.02 -8.78 -9.14
CA TYR A 209 -18.67 -8.59 -7.73
C TYR A 209 -18.01 -7.22 -7.45
N VAL A 210 -17.30 -6.67 -8.44
CA VAL A 210 -16.66 -5.35 -8.29
C VAL A 210 -17.72 -4.26 -8.25
N VAL A 211 -18.67 -4.32 -9.18
CA VAL A 211 -19.81 -3.38 -9.23
C VAL A 211 -20.63 -3.47 -7.95
N ASP A 212 -20.97 -4.68 -7.50
CA ASP A 212 -21.73 -4.92 -6.27
C ASP A 212 -20.98 -4.35 -5.05
N ALA A 213 -19.65 -4.53 -4.97
CA ALA A 213 -18.85 -4.01 -3.87
C ALA A 213 -18.92 -2.48 -3.79
N PHE A 214 -18.74 -1.78 -4.91
CA PHE A 214 -18.85 -0.31 -4.95
C PHE A 214 -20.29 0.17 -4.69
N MET A 215 -21.30 -0.51 -5.21
CA MET A 215 -22.71 -0.18 -4.93
C MET A 215 -23.03 -0.31 -3.43
N ILE A 216 -22.58 -1.39 -2.79
CA ILE A 216 -22.79 -1.62 -1.36
C ILE A 216 -22.03 -0.58 -0.54
N ALA A 217 -20.76 -0.36 -0.83
CA ALA A 217 -19.95 0.63 -0.13
C ALA A 217 -20.56 2.04 -0.24
N GLY A 218 -21.07 2.42 -1.41
CA GLY A 218 -21.78 3.69 -1.61
C GLY A 218 -23.08 3.79 -0.84
N GLN A 219 -23.86 2.71 -0.77
CA GLN A 219 -25.08 2.67 0.05
C GLN A 219 -24.76 2.83 1.54
N VAL A 220 -23.75 2.11 2.05
CA VAL A 220 -23.31 2.22 3.45
C VAL A 220 -22.78 3.62 3.76
N ARG A 221 -21.93 4.19 2.89
CA ARG A 221 -21.46 5.58 3.00
C ARG A 221 -22.62 6.58 3.14
N THR A 222 -23.66 6.40 2.32
CA THR A 222 -24.85 7.25 2.37
C THR A 222 -25.64 7.06 3.66
N GLN A 223 -25.85 5.81 4.10
CA GLN A 223 -26.54 5.48 5.35
C GLN A 223 -25.84 6.06 6.58
N MET A 224 -24.50 6.06 6.57
CA MET A 224 -23.67 6.66 7.62
C MET A 224 -23.63 8.19 7.58
N ALA A 225 -24.18 8.82 6.53
CA ALA A 225 -24.07 10.26 6.26
C ALA A 225 -22.59 10.75 6.20
N LYS A 226 -21.70 9.96 5.57
CA LYS A 226 -20.26 10.23 5.45
C LYS A 226 -19.83 10.43 3.98
N PRO A 227 -20.37 11.42 3.26
CA PRO A 227 -20.09 11.62 1.82
C PRO A 227 -18.64 11.95 1.51
N GLN A 228 -17.84 12.33 2.51
CA GLN A 228 -16.42 12.64 2.38
C GLN A 228 -15.53 11.40 2.22
N ILE A 229 -16.00 10.20 2.60
CA ILE A 229 -15.22 8.96 2.45
C ILE A 229 -15.01 8.67 0.97
N ARG A 230 -13.77 8.56 0.52
CA ARG A 230 -13.45 8.19 -0.85
C ARG A 230 -13.51 6.67 -1.05
N LEU A 231 -14.14 6.24 -2.14
CA LEU A 231 -14.23 4.83 -2.54
C LEU A 231 -13.27 4.60 -3.70
N MET A 232 -12.21 3.83 -3.46
CA MET A 232 -11.08 3.69 -4.37
C MET A 232 -10.98 2.26 -4.93
N LEU A 233 -10.59 2.17 -6.20
CA LEU A 233 -10.06 0.96 -6.82
C LEU A 233 -8.54 0.97 -6.64
N ASN A 234 -7.95 0.02 -5.92
CA ASN A 234 -6.52 0.01 -5.62
C ASN A 234 -5.82 -1.14 -6.37
N ASP A 235 -4.72 -0.84 -7.07
CA ASP A 235 -3.96 -1.87 -7.80
C ASP A 235 -2.48 -1.50 -7.95
N TYR A 236 -1.64 -2.51 -8.16
CA TYR A 236 -0.20 -2.37 -8.40
C TYR A 236 0.13 -2.31 -9.89
N ASN A 237 1.38 -1.94 -10.22
CA ASN A 237 1.92 -1.88 -11.58
C ASN A 237 1.08 -1.00 -12.53
N THR A 238 0.36 -0.03 -12.01
CA THR A 238 -0.47 0.88 -12.82
C THR A 238 0.36 1.81 -13.71
N GLU A 239 1.65 1.96 -13.43
CA GLU A 239 2.62 2.62 -14.30
C GLU A 239 2.92 1.80 -15.56
N LEU A 240 2.70 0.49 -15.53
CA LEU A 240 2.90 -0.36 -16.71
C LEU A 240 1.72 -0.24 -17.68
N PRO A 241 1.95 0.08 -18.97
CA PRO A 241 0.88 0.38 -19.92
C PRO A 241 -0.21 -0.69 -20.03
N GLY A 242 0.18 -1.97 -19.99
CA GLY A 242 -0.76 -3.10 -20.11
C GLY A 242 -1.65 -3.24 -18.88
N LYS A 243 -1.08 -3.21 -17.68
CA LYS A 243 -1.83 -3.27 -16.41
C LYS A 243 -2.73 -2.05 -16.26
N ARG A 244 -2.20 -0.85 -16.57
CA ARG A 244 -2.97 0.40 -16.59
C ARG A 244 -4.19 0.32 -17.49
N ALA A 245 -4.07 -0.26 -18.69
CA ALA A 245 -5.18 -0.42 -19.60
C ALA A 245 -6.32 -1.28 -18.99
N ASN A 246 -5.96 -2.37 -18.30
CA ASN A 246 -6.92 -3.22 -17.60
C ASN A 246 -7.60 -2.45 -16.45
N VAL A 247 -6.84 -1.74 -15.61
CA VAL A 247 -7.39 -0.93 -14.50
C VAL A 247 -8.36 0.13 -15.02
N ILE A 248 -8.03 0.83 -16.11
CA ILE A 248 -8.91 1.84 -16.71
C ILE A 248 -10.16 1.24 -17.33
N ALA A 249 -10.08 0.03 -17.91
CA ALA A 249 -11.26 -0.67 -18.41
C ALA A 249 -12.22 -1.02 -17.27
N ILE A 250 -11.69 -1.56 -16.15
CA ILE A 250 -12.48 -1.88 -14.95
C ILE A 250 -13.10 -0.62 -14.34
N LEU A 251 -12.33 0.47 -14.22
CA LEU A 251 -12.83 1.76 -13.76
C LEU A 251 -14.05 2.23 -14.58
N ARG A 252 -13.98 2.09 -15.91
CA ARG A 252 -15.09 2.43 -16.80
C ARG A 252 -16.28 1.49 -16.62
N ASP A 253 -16.05 0.19 -16.41
CA ASP A 253 -17.14 -0.76 -16.15
C ASP A 253 -17.91 -0.38 -14.88
N VAL A 254 -17.22 -0.04 -13.79
CA VAL A 254 -17.83 0.42 -12.54
C VAL A 254 -18.65 1.70 -12.74
N ILE A 255 -18.10 2.69 -13.45
CA ILE A 255 -18.79 3.95 -13.75
C ILE A 255 -20.01 3.72 -14.65
N ASN A 256 -19.88 2.92 -15.72
CA ASN A 256 -20.95 2.61 -16.66
C ASN A 256 -22.10 1.87 -15.97
N ALA A 257 -21.82 1.06 -14.96
CA ALA A 257 -22.82 0.40 -14.12
C ALA A 257 -23.51 1.36 -13.13
N GLY A 258 -23.09 2.63 -13.07
CA GLY A 258 -23.65 3.64 -12.14
C GLY A 258 -23.19 3.43 -10.70
N ALA A 259 -22.17 2.63 -10.45
CA ALA A 259 -21.64 2.42 -9.10
C ALA A 259 -20.76 3.62 -8.67
N PRO A 260 -20.87 4.06 -7.41
CA PRO A 260 -20.10 5.20 -6.93
C PRO A 260 -18.64 4.82 -6.72
N ILE A 261 -17.75 5.48 -7.47
CA ILE A 261 -16.31 5.36 -7.35
C ILE A 261 -15.70 6.76 -7.41
N ASP A 262 -14.73 7.03 -6.54
CA ASP A 262 -14.13 8.36 -6.43
C ASP A 262 -12.73 8.44 -7.05
N GLY A 263 -12.07 7.31 -7.33
CA GLY A 263 -10.76 7.32 -7.95
C GLY A 263 -10.02 5.99 -7.94
N VAL A 264 -8.73 6.08 -8.27
CA VAL A 264 -7.81 4.94 -8.31
C VAL A 264 -6.69 5.14 -7.30
N GLY A 265 -6.43 4.11 -6.51
CA GLY A 265 -5.22 3.94 -5.72
C GLY A 265 -4.14 3.25 -6.55
N HIS A 266 -2.98 3.88 -6.61
CA HIS A 266 -1.79 3.36 -7.26
C HIS A 266 -0.82 2.90 -6.18
N GLN A 267 -0.60 1.58 -6.06
CA GLN A 267 0.30 1.05 -5.02
C GLN A 267 1.73 1.57 -5.23
N PHE A 268 2.23 1.55 -6.45
CA PHE A 268 3.59 2.01 -6.80
C PHE A 268 4.69 1.36 -5.97
N HIS A 269 4.66 0.02 -5.90
CA HIS A 269 5.81 -0.78 -5.49
C HIS A 269 6.85 -0.74 -6.60
N LEU A 270 7.73 0.25 -6.56
CA LEU A 270 8.64 0.55 -7.65
C LEU A 270 10.03 -0.07 -7.43
N GLN A 271 10.81 -0.12 -8.50
CA GLN A 271 12.22 -0.50 -8.48
C GLN A 271 13.09 0.65 -8.95
N LEU A 272 14.40 0.58 -8.67
CA LEU A 272 15.36 1.46 -9.32
C LEU A 272 15.18 1.41 -10.85
N GLY A 273 15.25 2.56 -11.49
CA GLY A 273 15.06 2.67 -12.95
C GLY A 273 13.58 2.79 -13.37
N ALA A 274 12.64 2.88 -12.42
CA ALA A 274 11.24 3.18 -12.75
C ALA A 274 11.12 4.49 -13.55
N ASP A 275 10.34 4.44 -14.63
CA ASP A 275 10.11 5.61 -15.50
C ASP A 275 9.00 6.50 -14.93
N VAL A 276 9.36 7.64 -14.38
CA VAL A 276 8.43 8.61 -13.80
C VAL A 276 7.42 9.14 -14.84
N THR A 277 7.74 9.10 -16.14
CA THR A 277 6.77 9.47 -17.17
C THR A 277 5.61 8.49 -17.24
N GLN A 278 5.86 7.22 -16.96
CA GLN A 278 4.82 6.18 -16.85
C GLN A 278 3.98 6.33 -15.58
N VAL A 279 4.57 6.76 -14.47
CA VAL A 279 3.85 7.12 -13.25
C VAL A 279 2.87 8.28 -13.53
N THR A 280 3.33 9.33 -14.20
CA THR A 280 2.45 10.45 -14.58
C THR A 280 1.39 10.03 -15.60
N ALA A 281 1.70 9.10 -16.49
CA ALA A 281 0.74 8.54 -17.44
C ALA A 281 -0.37 7.72 -16.75
N ALA A 282 -0.08 7.10 -15.58
CA ALA A 282 -1.10 6.43 -14.78
C ALA A 282 -2.15 7.44 -14.27
N PHE A 283 -1.71 8.55 -13.72
CA PHE A 283 -2.62 9.61 -13.26
C PHE A 283 -3.44 10.20 -14.41
N ALA A 284 -2.77 10.54 -15.52
CA ALA A 284 -3.43 11.11 -16.69
C ALA A 284 -4.49 10.16 -17.28
N ALA A 285 -4.29 8.85 -17.20
CA ALA A 285 -5.26 7.87 -17.67
C ALA A 285 -6.55 7.88 -16.85
N VAL A 286 -6.47 8.05 -15.53
CA VAL A 286 -7.64 8.21 -14.65
C VAL A 286 -8.34 9.53 -14.92
N GLU A 287 -7.60 10.64 -15.02
CA GLU A 287 -8.10 11.98 -15.35
C GLU A 287 -8.87 11.99 -16.68
N ALA A 288 -8.40 11.24 -17.66
CA ALA A 288 -9.04 11.11 -18.98
C ALA A 288 -10.37 10.34 -18.94
N VAL A 289 -10.67 9.58 -17.87
CA VAL A 289 -11.98 8.93 -17.69
C VAL A 289 -13.00 9.94 -17.19
N SER A 290 -12.66 10.70 -16.16
CA SER A 290 -13.49 11.78 -15.63
C SER A 290 -12.65 12.77 -14.82
N GLY A 291 -12.87 14.06 -15.02
CA GLY A 291 -12.20 15.13 -14.26
C GLY A 291 -12.60 15.23 -12.78
N THR A 292 -13.55 14.41 -12.32
CA THR A 292 -13.95 14.35 -10.90
C THR A 292 -13.22 13.25 -10.12
N LEU A 293 -12.54 12.33 -10.83
CA LEU A 293 -11.79 11.26 -10.21
C LEU A 293 -10.46 11.76 -9.64
N VAL A 294 -10.08 11.18 -8.51
CA VAL A 294 -8.81 11.45 -7.86
C VAL A 294 -7.84 10.28 -7.98
N ASN A 295 -6.57 10.58 -7.83
CA ASN A 295 -5.48 9.63 -7.74
C ASN A 295 -4.96 9.60 -6.29
N HIS A 296 -4.80 8.41 -5.71
CA HIS A 296 -4.05 8.22 -4.48
C HIS A 296 -2.79 7.42 -4.76
N VAL A 297 -1.65 7.82 -4.24
CA VAL A 297 -0.48 6.97 -4.12
C VAL A 297 -0.62 6.23 -2.78
N THR A 298 -0.72 4.91 -2.80
CA THR A 298 -1.23 4.16 -1.65
C THR A 298 -0.20 3.34 -0.89
N GLU A 299 0.85 2.88 -1.59
CA GLU A 299 1.77 1.87 -1.04
C GLU A 299 3.21 2.10 -1.51
N LEU A 300 3.60 3.37 -1.68
CA LEU A 300 4.88 3.72 -2.28
C LEU A 300 6.06 3.11 -1.52
N ASP A 301 6.81 2.32 -2.21
CA ASP A 301 8.18 1.94 -1.87
C ASP A 301 9.06 1.90 -3.14
N VAL A 302 10.37 2.05 -2.98
CA VAL A 302 11.33 2.00 -4.09
C VAL A 302 12.44 1.03 -3.74
N SER A 303 12.29 -0.21 -4.20
CA SER A 303 13.33 -1.24 -4.06
C SER A 303 14.67 -0.74 -4.56
N ILE A 304 15.75 -1.07 -3.83
CA ILE A 304 17.13 -0.78 -4.24
C ILE A 304 17.64 -1.71 -5.35
N TYR A 305 16.80 -2.62 -5.83
CA TYR A 305 17.09 -3.54 -6.92
C TYR A 305 16.35 -3.13 -8.18
N GLN A 306 16.88 -3.57 -9.32
CA GLN A 306 16.22 -3.52 -10.62
C GLN A 306 16.17 -4.94 -11.18
N ASP A 307 15.28 -5.73 -10.62
CA ASP A 307 15.13 -7.13 -11.01
C ASP A 307 14.47 -7.27 -12.38
N PRO A 308 14.89 -8.24 -13.19
CA PRO A 308 14.19 -8.59 -14.43
C PRO A 308 12.80 -9.19 -14.10
N GLY A 309 11.83 -9.04 -14.99
CA GLY A 309 10.48 -9.59 -14.80
C GLY A 309 10.44 -11.09 -14.48
N THR A 310 11.41 -11.86 -14.99
CA THR A 310 11.58 -13.28 -14.69
C THR A 310 11.90 -13.57 -13.22
N CYS A 311 12.44 -12.62 -12.47
CA CYS A 311 12.67 -12.76 -11.04
C CYS A 311 11.36 -12.98 -10.28
N PHE A 312 10.31 -12.23 -10.61
CA PHE A 312 9.02 -12.28 -9.90
C PHE A 312 8.26 -13.60 -10.10
N SER A 313 8.52 -14.29 -11.21
CA SER A 313 7.96 -15.62 -11.45
C SER A 313 8.84 -16.75 -10.90
N ALA A 314 10.16 -16.64 -11.04
CA ALA A 314 11.10 -17.67 -10.60
C ALA A 314 11.33 -17.65 -9.08
N ARG A 315 11.40 -16.45 -8.47
CA ARG A 315 11.68 -16.23 -7.05
C ARG A 315 12.95 -16.93 -6.55
N THR A 316 14.01 -16.87 -7.36
CA THR A 316 15.33 -17.50 -7.09
C THR A 316 16.46 -16.56 -7.52
N ILE A 317 17.64 -16.80 -7.00
CA ILE A 317 18.88 -16.11 -7.41
C ILE A 317 19.78 -17.10 -8.17
N PRO A 318 20.09 -16.92 -9.47
CA PRO A 318 19.41 -16.01 -10.39
C PRO A 318 18.00 -16.50 -10.73
N PRO A 319 17.10 -15.75 -11.43
CA PRO A 319 17.36 -14.49 -12.14
C PRO A 319 17.27 -13.22 -11.31
N CYS A 320 16.80 -13.31 -10.05
CA CYS A 320 16.82 -12.15 -9.15
C CYS A 320 18.26 -11.71 -8.88
N LEU A 321 18.48 -10.43 -8.69
CA LEU A 321 19.79 -9.88 -8.35
C LEU A 321 20.21 -10.34 -6.95
N ALA A 322 21.53 -10.57 -6.79
CA ALA A 322 22.11 -10.98 -5.51
C ALA A 322 21.94 -9.88 -4.44
N ASP A 323 21.94 -10.29 -3.17
CA ASP A 323 21.83 -9.41 -2.02
C ASP A 323 22.99 -8.38 -2.01
N LEU A 324 22.67 -7.11 -1.91
CA LEU A 324 23.61 -5.99 -1.75
C LEU A 324 24.09 -5.85 -0.30
N GLY A 325 23.53 -6.62 0.62
CA GLY A 325 23.87 -6.62 2.04
C GLY A 325 23.37 -5.40 2.80
N ALA A 326 23.85 -5.29 4.05
CA ALA A 326 23.42 -4.24 4.97
C ALA A 326 23.82 -2.82 4.53
N ASN A 327 24.91 -2.69 3.76
CA ASN A 327 25.48 -1.42 3.30
C ASN A 327 25.51 -1.36 1.76
N PRO A 328 24.38 -1.06 1.11
CA PRO A 328 24.34 -0.92 -0.34
C PRO A 328 25.31 0.16 -0.84
N PRO A 329 25.83 0.06 -2.07
CA PRO A 329 26.68 1.08 -2.65
C PRO A 329 26.03 2.47 -2.64
N GLN A 330 26.84 3.53 -2.40
CA GLN A 330 26.35 4.91 -2.39
C GLN A 330 25.63 5.28 -3.70
N SER A 331 26.12 4.81 -4.84
CA SER A 331 25.48 5.06 -6.15
C SER A 331 24.04 4.53 -6.23
N VAL A 332 23.76 3.40 -5.57
CA VAL A 332 22.40 2.83 -5.47
C VAL A 332 21.50 3.72 -4.62
N LEU A 333 21.99 4.17 -3.47
CA LEU A 333 21.24 5.06 -2.56
C LEU A 333 21.02 6.45 -3.21
N SER A 334 21.98 6.93 -3.97
CA SER A 334 21.88 8.18 -4.72
C SER A 334 20.82 8.06 -5.84
N ALA A 335 20.84 6.98 -6.60
CA ALA A 335 19.83 6.73 -7.63
C ALA A 335 18.41 6.64 -7.02
N GLN A 336 18.25 5.98 -5.87
CA GLN A 336 16.99 5.92 -5.14
C GLN A 336 16.54 7.33 -4.71
N ALA A 337 17.43 8.14 -4.17
CA ALA A 337 17.13 9.49 -3.73
C ALA A 337 16.65 10.39 -4.88
N LEU A 338 17.31 10.30 -6.03
CA LEU A 338 16.92 11.05 -7.25
C LEU A 338 15.56 10.59 -7.77
N LEU A 339 15.28 9.28 -7.74
CA LEU A 339 13.99 8.75 -8.14
C LEU A 339 12.87 9.23 -7.19
N TYR A 340 13.06 9.16 -5.88
CA TYR A 340 12.10 9.69 -4.90
C TYR A 340 11.82 11.19 -5.13
N ARG A 341 12.85 12.00 -5.39
CA ARG A 341 12.68 13.42 -5.74
C ARG A 341 11.78 13.60 -6.95
N ALA A 342 12.03 12.85 -8.01
CA ALA A 342 11.27 12.94 -9.25
C ALA A 342 9.81 12.48 -9.05
N LEU A 343 9.59 11.41 -8.27
CA LEU A 343 8.25 10.92 -7.91
C LEU A 343 7.46 11.97 -7.12
N PHE A 344 8.03 12.53 -6.05
CA PHE A 344 7.35 13.55 -5.26
C PHE A 344 7.14 14.87 -5.99
N THR A 345 7.92 15.13 -7.03
CA THR A 345 7.64 16.23 -7.98
C THR A 345 6.44 15.87 -8.87
N ALA A 346 6.38 14.65 -9.39
CA ALA A 346 5.24 14.19 -10.19
C ALA A 346 3.93 14.18 -9.40
N PHE A 347 3.98 13.95 -8.09
CA PHE A 347 2.80 13.92 -7.20
C PHE A 347 2.21 15.30 -6.90
N THR A 348 2.79 16.40 -7.39
CA THR A 348 2.22 17.76 -7.23
C THR A 348 0.99 18.01 -8.11
N ARG A 349 0.52 17.02 -8.88
CA ARG A 349 -0.69 17.15 -9.70
C ARG A 349 -1.92 17.35 -8.80
N PRO A 350 -2.83 18.28 -9.16
CA PRO A 350 -4.01 18.58 -8.33
C PRO A 350 -4.94 17.37 -8.08
N THR A 351 -4.93 16.38 -8.96
CA THR A 351 -5.72 15.16 -8.84
C THR A 351 -5.11 14.13 -7.90
N VAL A 352 -3.81 14.25 -7.55
CA VAL A 352 -3.17 13.42 -6.52
C VAL A 352 -3.53 14.03 -5.17
N THR A 353 -4.35 13.33 -4.40
CA THR A 353 -4.94 13.87 -3.15
C THR A 353 -4.48 13.14 -1.89
N SER A 354 -3.64 12.13 -2.02
CA SER A 354 -3.00 11.40 -0.90
C SER A 354 -1.73 10.69 -1.38
N VAL A 355 -0.72 10.61 -0.49
CA VAL A 355 0.50 9.82 -0.70
C VAL A 355 0.81 9.03 0.56
N SER A 356 0.88 7.70 0.45
CA SER A 356 1.25 6.80 1.53
C SER A 356 2.44 5.93 1.13
N LEU A 357 3.41 5.80 2.03
CA LEU A 357 4.51 4.85 1.92
C LEU A 357 4.07 3.48 2.46
N TRP A 358 4.62 2.40 1.92
CA TRP A 358 4.33 1.06 2.44
C TRP A 358 5.31 0.66 3.55
N GLY A 359 5.27 1.41 4.64
CA GLY A 359 6.10 1.27 5.84
C GLY A 359 6.68 2.60 6.30
N ILE A 360 7.29 2.58 7.49
CA ILE A 360 7.89 3.76 8.14
C ILE A 360 9.37 3.84 7.81
N ALA A 361 10.12 2.75 8.09
CA ALA A 361 11.57 2.67 8.01
C ALA A 361 12.00 1.30 7.48
N ASP A 362 13.24 1.19 7.03
CA ASP A 362 13.79 0.02 6.36
C ASP A 362 13.98 -1.22 7.27
N ASP A 363 13.75 -1.12 8.57
CA ASP A 363 13.79 -2.22 9.52
C ASP A 363 12.58 -3.15 9.37
N HIS A 364 11.45 -2.60 8.92
CA HIS A 364 10.24 -3.35 8.64
C HIS A 364 9.75 -3.07 7.21
N THR A 365 10.10 -3.98 6.27
CA THR A 365 9.63 -3.96 4.89
C THR A 365 9.40 -5.37 4.36
N TRP A 366 8.27 -5.57 3.68
CA TRP A 366 7.92 -6.84 3.03
C TRP A 366 8.92 -7.23 1.94
N LEU A 367 9.63 -6.25 1.37
CA LEU A 367 10.64 -6.46 0.32
C LEU A 367 11.91 -7.17 0.83
N ASN A 368 12.06 -7.38 2.14
CA ASN A 368 13.13 -8.24 2.66
C ASN A 368 12.86 -9.73 2.42
N SER A 369 11.62 -10.10 2.09
CA SER A 369 11.24 -11.49 1.79
C SER A 369 10.73 -11.69 0.36
N PHE A 370 10.42 -10.61 -0.36
CA PHE A 370 9.86 -10.66 -1.72
C PHE A 370 10.71 -9.85 -2.72
N PRO A 371 10.89 -10.32 -3.97
CA PRO A 371 10.53 -11.63 -4.52
C PRO A 371 11.41 -12.78 -4.00
N VAL A 372 12.55 -12.48 -3.38
CA VAL A 372 13.45 -13.41 -2.72
C VAL A 372 13.94 -12.83 -1.39
N ALA A 373 14.31 -13.70 -0.45
CA ALA A 373 14.88 -13.27 0.82
C ALA A 373 16.24 -12.58 0.60
N ARG A 374 16.30 -11.26 0.84
CA ARG A 374 17.51 -10.43 0.77
C ARG A 374 17.26 -9.08 1.43
N THR A 375 18.34 -8.38 1.78
CA THR A 375 18.22 -7.03 2.36
C THR A 375 17.69 -6.03 1.34
N ASN A 376 16.61 -5.30 1.69
CA ASN A 376 16.13 -4.18 0.90
C ASN A 376 16.11 -2.89 1.76
N ARG A 377 16.15 -1.73 1.12
CA ARG A 377 16.16 -0.41 1.76
C ARG A 377 15.20 0.54 1.01
N PRO A 378 13.89 0.22 0.97
CA PRO A 378 12.99 0.88 0.02
C PRO A 378 12.42 2.20 0.51
N LEU A 379 12.50 2.53 1.81
CA LEU A 379 11.78 3.63 2.42
C LEU A 379 12.64 4.90 2.61
N LEU A 380 12.06 5.94 3.19
CA LEU A 380 12.72 7.24 3.39
C LEU A 380 13.63 7.26 4.61
N PHE A 381 13.40 6.36 5.57
CA PHE A 381 14.17 6.24 6.79
C PHE A 381 14.94 4.91 6.83
N ASP A 382 16.15 4.92 7.38
CA ASP A 382 16.97 3.73 7.53
C ASP A 382 16.47 2.80 8.66
N VAL A 383 17.15 1.69 8.88
CA VAL A 383 16.80 0.70 9.92
C VAL A 383 16.87 1.25 11.36
N ALA A 384 17.53 2.37 11.59
CA ALA A 384 17.57 3.07 12.87
C ALA A 384 16.58 4.23 12.94
N GLY A 385 15.80 4.45 11.88
CA GLY A 385 14.85 5.55 11.78
C GLY A 385 15.48 6.90 11.41
N ASN A 386 16.72 6.93 10.94
CA ASN A 386 17.34 8.17 10.49
C ASN A 386 16.93 8.50 9.05
N PRO A 387 16.75 9.80 8.71
CA PRO A 387 16.44 10.20 7.33
C PRO A 387 17.57 9.85 6.36
N LYS A 388 17.23 9.14 5.31
CA LYS A 388 18.15 8.76 4.21
C LYS A 388 18.31 9.88 3.20
N TRP A 389 19.23 9.72 2.22
CA TRP A 389 19.31 10.59 1.05
C TRP A 389 17.96 10.75 0.34
N ALA A 390 17.16 9.69 0.28
CA ALA A 390 15.81 9.73 -0.28
C ALA A 390 14.90 10.72 0.45
N PHE A 391 14.90 10.74 1.79
CA PHE A 391 14.13 11.71 2.58
C PHE A 391 14.58 13.15 2.26
N TRP A 392 15.89 13.40 2.33
CA TRP A 392 16.43 14.74 2.12
C TRP A 392 16.18 15.25 0.69
N ALA A 393 16.27 14.38 -0.31
CA ALA A 393 15.97 14.72 -1.70
C ALA A 393 14.47 15.04 -1.93
N VAL A 394 13.58 14.46 -1.10
CA VAL A 394 12.15 14.80 -1.11
C VAL A 394 11.90 16.14 -0.44
N VAL A 395 12.47 16.42 0.73
CA VAL A 395 12.18 17.67 1.46
C VAL A 395 12.90 18.88 0.87
N ASP A 396 14.07 18.69 0.27
CA ASP A 396 14.86 19.72 -0.41
C ASP A 396 15.17 19.29 -1.85
N SER A 397 14.44 19.84 -2.80
CA SER A 397 14.63 19.54 -4.23
C SER A 397 15.95 20.08 -4.79
N SER A 398 16.61 21.03 -4.09
CA SER A 398 17.89 21.61 -4.50
C SER A 398 19.11 20.85 -3.96
N LEU A 399 18.88 19.89 -3.02
CA LEU A 399 19.96 19.13 -2.40
C LEU A 399 20.83 18.42 -3.46
N ALA A 400 22.14 18.63 -3.40
CA ALA A 400 23.08 17.85 -4.19
C ALA A 400 23.14 16.42 -3.63
N VAL A 401 22.68 15.45 -4.40
CA VAL A 401 22.77 14.02 -4.09
C VAL A 401 24.12 13.52 -4.65
N PRO A 402 24.96 12.84 -3.85
CA PRO A 402 26.30 12.44 -4.24
C PRO A 402 26.36 11.41 -5.36
#